data_060eb4312ce597b0138be077e55e682e
#
_entry.id   060eb4312ce597b0138be077e55e682e
#
_cell.length_a   1.000
_cell.length_b   1.000
_cell.length_c   1.000
_cell.angle_alpha   90.00
_cell.angle_beta   90.00
_cell.angle_gamma   90.00
#
_symmetry.space_group_name_H-M   'P 1'
#
loop_
_entity.id
_entity.type
_entity.pdbx_description
1 polymer ?
#
loop_
_entity_poly.entity_id
_entity_poly.type
_entity_poly.pdbx_seq_one_letter_code
_entity_poly.pdbx_strand_id
1 'polypeptide(L)'
;DPMKNPEVEKYSYCISFKDDYIIVDDHRFQANVLVTDSFFLQLMDYPVISGIKTIQRPDDAIITRKYAKHLFKDENPLGKQLVSSAGYTLTIRGIVDEPDTKSSLQFDLITPVNQGKYMDWSRMGYCITRLVKGTELAKFNEKISKPQSLICFSHSPIQFRLFPLKELYFNKVVS
;
A
#
# COMPACT_ATOMS: atom_id res chain seq x y z
N ASP A 1 1.68 4.30 20.28
CA ASP A 1 1.31 4.14 18.87
C ASP A 1 0.53 5.38 18.44
N PRO A 2 1.10 6.25 17.60
CA PRO A 2 0.46 7.51 17.19
C PRO A 2 -0.85 7.29 16.44
N MET A 3 -1.05 6.11 15.87
CA MET A 3 -2.28 5.76 15.14
C MET A 3 -3.45 5.39 16.06
N LYS A 4 -3.19 5.13 17.35
CA LYS A 4 -4.24 4.91 18.36
C LYS A 4 -4.77 6.22 18.99
N ASN A 5 -4.48 7.36 18.39
CA ASN A 5 -4.96 8.65 18.82
C ASN A 5 -6.43 8.85 18.42
N PRO A 6 -7.29 9.40 19.29
CA PRO A 6 -8.70 9.64 18.97
C PRO A 6 -8.95 10.59 17.81
N GLU A 7 -7.94 11.37 17.41
CA GLU A 7 -7.99 12.24 16.23
C GLU A 7 -7.74 11.46 14.91
N VAL A 8 -7.37 10.18 14.98
CA VAL A 8 -7.21 9.30 13.81
C VAL A 8 -8.51 8.54 13.58
N GLU A 9 -9.18 8.83 12.47
CA GLU A 9 -10.40 8.12 12.06
C GLU A 9 -10.08 6.74 11.49
N LYS A 10 -9.09 6.70 10.58
CA LYS A 10 -8.66 5.47 9.90
C LYS A 10 -7.23 5.61 9.40
N TYR A 11 -6.51 4.52 9.35
CA TYR A 11 -5.19 4.48 8.73
C TYR A 11 -4.94 3.17 7.99
N SER A 12 -3.99 3.19 7.08
CA SER A 12 -3.48 2.03 6.37
C SER A 12 -1.97 2.10 6.28
N TYR A 13 -1.33 0.98 6.58
CA TYR A 13 0.11 0.85 6.45
C TYR A 13 0.48 0.35 5.06
N CYS A 14 1.48 0.97 4.44
CA CYS A 14 1.89 0.68 3.08
C CYS A 14 3.40 0.54 2.97
N ILE A 15 3.84 -0.48 2.24
CA ILE A 15 5.24 -0.66 1.82
C ILE A 15 5.24 -0.77 0.29
N SER A 16 6.00 0.08 -0.38
CA SER A 16 6.14 0.06 -1.83
C SER A 16 7.44 -0.62 -2.24
N PHE A 17 7.36 -1.60 -3.11
CA PHE A 17 8.48 -2.26 -3.74
C PHE A 17 8.48 -1.87 -5.21
N LYS A 18 9.34 -0.93 -5.56
CA LYS A 18 9.58 -0.56 -6.96
C LYS A 18 10.52 -1.59 -7.59
N ASP A 19 10.32 -1.84 -8.87
CA ASP A 19 11.17 -2.75 -9.66
C ASP A 19 11.25 -4.18 -9.10
N ASP A 20 10.20 -4.63 -8.43
CA ASP A 20 10.02 -6.02 -8.02
C ASP A 20 9.50 -6.84 -9.22
N TYR A 21 9.24 -8.11 -9.05
CA TYR A 21 8.69 -8.97 -10.09
C TYR A 21 7.66 -9.96 -9.57
N ILE A 22 6.81 -10.38 -10.49
CA ILE A 22 5.91 -11.52 -10.31
C ILE A 22 6.19 -12.57 -11.39
N ILE A 23 5.71 -13.78 -11.16
CA ILE A 23 5.79 -14.89 -12.11
C ILE A 23 4.37 -15.30 -12.48
N VAL A 24 4.10 -15.38 -13.78
CA VAL A 24 2.86 -15.90 -14.37
C VAL A 24 3.27 -16.89 -15.44
N ASP A 25 2.75 -18.11 -15.41
CA ASP A 25 3.05 -19.18 -16.36
C ASP A 25 4.57 -19.31 -16.63
N ASP A 26 5.37 -19.40 -15.55
CA ASP A 26 6.83 -19.50 -15.54
C ASP A 26 7.59 -18.30 -16.14
N HIS A 27 6.91 -17.24 -16.53
CA HIS A 27 7.51 -16.01 -17.03
C HIS A 27 7.56 -14.93 -15.94
N ARG A 28 8.70 -14.21 -15.88
CA ARG A 28 8.87 -13.07 -14.96
C ARG A 28 8.39 -11.79 -15.61
N PHE A 29 7.61 -11.03 -14.86
CA PHE A 29 7.12 -9.71 -15.23
C PHE A 29 7.52 -8.71 -14.15
N GLN A 30 8.11 -7.60 -14.55
CA GLN A 30 8.40 -6.50 -13.63
C GLN A 30 7.11 -5.92 -13.08
N ALA A 31 7.09 -5.60 -11.79
CA ALA A 31 5.93 -5.07 -11.10
C ALA A 31 6.32 -4.09 -10.00
N ASN A 32 5.57 -3.00 -9.87
CA ASN A 32 5.56 -2.19 -8.67
C ASN A 32 4.55 -2.78 -7.69
N VAL A 33 5.04 -3.38 -6.62
CA VAL A 33 4.19 -4.08 -5.65
C VAL A 33 3.91 -3.18 -4.46
N LEU A 34 2.64 -2.97 -4.14
CA LEU A 34 2.19 -2.30 -2.93
C LEU A 34 1.71 -3.34 -1.93
N VAL A 35 2.42 -3.47 -0.83
CA VAL A 35 2.03 -4.31 0.30
C VAL A 35 1.25 -3.46 1.29
N THR A 36 0.01 -3.84 1.59
CA THR A 36 -0.85 -3.04 2.44
C THR A 36 -1.92 -3.87 3.15
N ASP A 37 -2.74 -3.22 3.97
CA ASP A 37 -3.85 -3.83 4.68
C ASP A 37 -5.21 -3.63 3.98
N SER A 38 -6.28 -4.11 4.60
CA SER A 38 -7.64 -4.04 4.08
C SER A 38 -8.23 -2.62 4.01
N PHE A 39 -7.59 -1.62 4.63
CA PHE A 39 -8.12 -0.25 4.70
C PHE A 39 -7.62 0.65 3.57
N PHE A 40 -6.57 0.25 2.85
CA PHE A 40 -5.97 1.07 1.80
C PHE A 40 -6.99 1.58 0.77
N LEU A 41 -7.72 0.67 0.12
CA LEU A 41 -8.71 1.04 -0.90
C LEU A 41 -9.95 1.75 -0.34
N GLN A 42 -10.15 1.73 0.99
CA GLN A 42 -11.19 2.52 1.65
C GLN A 42 -10.75 3.96 1.93
N LEU A 43 -9.43 4.18 2.04
CA LEU A 43 -8.82 5.49 2.25
C LEU A 43 -8.54 6.21 0.93
N MET A 44 -8.27 5.43 -0.12
CA MET A 44 -7.87 5.91 -1.43
C MET A 44 -8.99 5.63 -2.45
N ASP A 45 -9.37 6.65 -3.21
CA ASP A 45 -10.44 6.57 -4.21
C ASP A 45 -9.95 5.94 -5.53
N TYR A 46 -9.52 4.67 -5.46
CA TYR A 46 -9.24 3.90 -6.67
C TYR A 46 -10.55 3.30 -7.20
N PRO A 47 -10.95 3.56 -8.45
CA PRO A 47 -12.14 2.97 -9.04
C PRO A 47 -11.96 1.45 -9.14
N VAL A 48 -12.84 0.70 -8.47
CA VAL A 48 -12.87 -0.76 -8.57
C VAL A 48 -13.69 -1.14 -9.78
N ILE A 49 -13.04 -1.80 -10.75
CA ILE A 49 -13.66 -2.23 -12.00
C ILE A 49 -14.40 -3.54 -11.83
N SER A 50 -13.75 -4.48 -11.14
CA SER A 50 -14.30 -5.83 -10.98
C SER A 50 -13.70 -6.52 -9.76
N GLY A 51 -14.42 -7.46 -9.17
CA GLY A 51 -13.97 -8.29 -8.07
C GLY A 51 -14.05 -7.62 -6.70
N ILE A 52 -13.13 -7.96 -5.81
CA ILE A 52 -13.12 -7.47 -4.44
C ILE A 52 -12.65 -6.01 -4.34
N LYS A 53 -13.23 -5.29 -3.37
CA LYS A 53 -12.90 -3.88 -3.07
C LYS A 53 -11.85 -3.72 -1.97
N THR A 54 -11.42 -4.82 -1.38
CA THR A 54 -10.47 -4.81 -0.28
C THR A 54 -9.84 -6.19 -0.13
N ILE A 55 -8.62 -6.22 0.36
CA ILE A 55 -7.91 -7.45 0.68
C ILE A 55 -8.56 -8.10 1.91
N GLN A 56 -8.87 -9.37 1.84
CA GLN A 56 -9.53 -10.15 2.88
C GLN A 56 -8.76 -11.42 3.27
N ARG A 57 -8.01 -11.98 2.33
CA ARG A 57 -7.27 -13.24 2.50
C ARG A 57 -5.78 -13.02 2.30
N PRO A 58 -4.94 -13.90 2.90
CA PRO A 58 -3.49 -13.82 2.72
C PRO A 58 -3.01 -13.99 1.28
N ASP A 59 -3.80 -14.66 0.44
CA ASP A 59 -3.49 -14.93 -0.96
C ASP A 59 -4.19 -13.98 -1.95
N ASP A 60 -4.86 -12.93 -1.47
CA ASP A 60 -5.51 -11.96 -2.34
C ASP A 60 -4.49 -11.10 -3.08
N ALA A 61 -4.76 -10.88 -4.37
CA ALA A 61 -4.10 -9.89 -5.20
C ALA A 61 -5.13 -8.98 -5.86
N ILE A 62 -4.88 -7.69 -5.86
CA ILE A 62 -5.63 -6.70 -6.63
C ILE A 62 -4.65 -6.06 -7.62
N ILE A 63 -4.98 -6.06 -8.90
CA ILE A 63 -4.11 -5.52 -9.94
C ILE A 63 -4.76 -4.32 -10.64
N THR A 64 -3.92 -3.44 -11.21
CA THR A 64 -4.44 -2.36 -12.04
C THR A 64 -4.94 -2.90 -13.37
N ARG A 65 -5.91 -2.21 -14.00
CA ARG A 65 -6.40 -2.54 -15.35
C ARG A 65 -5.26 -2.57 -16.36
N LYS A 66 -4.37 -1.60 -16.30
CA LYS A 66 -3.23 -1.50 -17.17
C LYS A 66 -2.32 -2.73 -17.05
N TYR A 67 -2.04 -3.15 -15.83
CA TYR A 67 -1.18 -4.30 -15.57
C TYR A 67 -1.87 -5.62 -15.93
N ALA A 68 -3.19 -5.73 -15.67
CA ALA A 68 -4.01 -6.85 -16.13
C ALA A 68 -3.92 -7.04 -17.65
N LYS A 69 -4.05 -5.94 -18.42
CA LYS A 69 -3.91 -5.97 -19.87
C LYS A 69 -2.49 -6.32 -20.34
N HIS A 70 -1.48 -5.88 -19.61
CA HIS A 70 -0.09 -6.23 -19.89
C HIS A 70 0.17 -7.74 -19.73
N LEU A 71 -0.34 -8.35 -18.66
CA LEU A 71 -0.13 -9.76 -18.34
C LEU A 71 -1.00 -10.70 -19.19
N PHE A 72 -2.27 -10.38 -19.35
CA PHE A 72 -3.29 -11.31 -19.84
C PHE A 72 -3.98 -10.86 -21.12
N LYS A 73 -3.62 -9.69 -21.67
CA LYS A 73 -4.23 -9.11 -22.87
C LYS A 73 -5.76 -8.94 -22.68
N ASP A 74 -6.54 -9.69 -23.44
CA ASP A 74 -8.00 -9.62 -23.43
C ASP A 74 -8.65 -10.74 -22.58
N GLU A 75 -7.84 -11.59 -21.95
CA GLU A 75 -8.34 -12.64 -21.07
C GLU A 75 -8.77 -12.07 -19.72
N ASN A 76 -9.81 -12.69 -19.13
CA ASN A 76 -10.23 -12.32 -17.78
C ASN A 76 -9.16 -12.71 -16.74
N PRO A 77 -8.57 -11.75 -16.00
CA PRO A 77 -7.54 -12.05 -15.02
C PRO A 77 -8.09 -12.56 -13.68
N LEU A 78 -9.39 -12.37 -13.39
CA LEU A 78 -9.97 -12.80 -12.11
C LEU A 78 -9.88 -14.31 -11.94
N GLY A 79 -9.38 -14.74 -10.78
CA GLY A 79 -9.17 -16.14 -10.44
C GLY A 79 -7.84 -16.71 -10.93
N LYS A 80 -7.10 -16.01 -11.81
CA LYS A 80 -5.77 -16.44 -12.21
C LYS A 80 -4.78 -16.30 -11.07
N GLN A 81 -3.77 -17.16 -11.08
CA GLN A 81 -2.71 -17.16 -10.08
C GLN A 81 -1.44 -16.50 -10.60
N LEU A 82 -0.71 -15.91 -9.70
CA LEU A 82 0.64 -15.41 -9.90
C LEU A 82 1.50 -15.75 -8.69
N VAL A 83 2.81 -15.80 -8.86
CA VAL A 83 3.75 -16.03 -7.77
C VAL A 83 4.54 -14.75 -7.53
N SER A 84 4.56 -14.26 -6.29
CA SER A 84 5.35 -13.09 -5.92
C SER A 84 6.85 -13.42 -5.91
N SER A 85 7.70 -12.40 -5.96
CA SER A 85 9.16 -12.53 -5.82
C SER A 85 9.58 -13.18 -4.50
N ALA A 86 8.70 -13.18 -3.50
CA ALA A 86 8.87 -13.86 -2.22
C ALA A 86 8.49 -15.34 -2.26
N GLY A 87 7.99 -15.86 -3.40
CA GLY A 87 7.60 -17.26 -3.57
C GLY A 87 6.16 -17.58 -3.13
N TYR A 88 5.33 -16.60 -2.82
CA TYR A 88 3.94 -16.83 -2.44
C TYR A 88 3.02 -16.84 -3.66
N THR A 89 2.15 -17.85 -3.72
CA THR A 89 1.08 -17.89 -4.70
C THR A 89 -0.04 -16.94 -4.29
N LEU A 90 -0.40 -16.05 -5.18
CA LEU A 90 -1.48 -15.08 -5.03
C LEU A 90 -2.55 -15.33 -6.07
N THR A 91 -3.79 -15.07 -5.72
CA THR A 91 -4.95 -15.19 -6.62
C THR A 91 -5.49 -13.79 -6.93
N ILE A 92 -5.61 -13.45 -8.18
CA ILE A 92 -6.18 -12.17 -8.62
C ILE A 92 -7.68 -12.19 -8.33
N ARG A 93 -8.12 -11.34 -7.40
CA ARG A 93 -9.53 -11.25 -6.99
C ARG A 93 -10.14 -9.89 -7.23
N GLY A 94 -9.34 -8.87 -7.56
CA GLY A 94 -9.83 -7.54 -7.85
C GLY A 94 -9.03 -6.84 -8.95
N ILE A 95 -9.72 -5.97 -9.67
CA ILE A 95 -9.15 -5.09 -10.68
C ILE A 95 -9.55 -3.67 -10.34
N VAL A 96 -8.56 -2.78 -10.26
CA VAL A 96 -8.76 -1.35 -10.04
C VAL A 96 -8.26 -0.55 -11.23
N ASP A 97 -8.82 0.63 -11.40
CA ASP A 97 -8.30 1.60 -12.37
C ASP A 97 -7.36 2.60 -11.67
N GLU A 98 -6.55 3.26 -12.47
CA GLU A 98 -5.78 4.40 -11.97
C GLU A 98 -6.77 5.55 -11.66
N PRO A 99 -6.57 6.29 -10.57
CA PRO A 99 -7.40 7.47 -10.31
C PRO A 99 -7.14 8.53 -11.40
N ASP A 100 -8.16 9.31 -11.74
CA ASP A 100 -8.07 10.38 -12.75
C ASP A 100 -7.05 11.45 -12.39
N THR A 101 -6.66 11.54 -11.13
CA THR A 101 -5.63 12.46 -10.63
C THR A 101 -4.29 11.75 -10.53
N LYS A 102 -3.21 12.44 -10.92
CA LYS A 102 -1.84 11.93 -10.74
C LYS A 102 -1.61 11.60 -9.26
N SER A 103 -1.39 10.33 -8.97
CA SER A 103 -1.04 9.84 -7.64
C SER A 103 0.46 9.64 -7.54
N SER A 104 1.04 10.03 -6.40
CA SER A 104 2.43 9.67 -6.06
C SER A 104 2.59 8.20 -5.72
N LEU A 105 1.49 7.52 -5.44
CA LEU A 105 1.44 6.10 -5.16
C LEU A 105 1.14 5.32 -6.44
N GLN A 106 2.20 4.95 -7.14
CA GLN A 106 2.10 4.10 -8.32
C GLN A 106 2.35 2.67 -7.92
N PHE A 107 1.46 1.78 -8.33
CA PHE A 107 1.59 0.33 -8.16
C PHE A 107 0.93 -0.38 -9.35
N ASP A 108 1.37 -1.60 -9.58
CA ASP A 108 0.79 -2.53 -10.55
C ASP A 108 -0.06 -3.58 -9.84
N LEU A 109 0.37 -3.94 -8.61
CA LEU A 109 -0.20 -5.01 -7.79
C LEU A 109 -0.30 -4.57 -6.34
N ILE A 110 -1.44 -4.87 -5.70
CA ILE A 110 -1.63 -4.80 -4.24
C ILE A 110 -1.69 -6.21 -3.67
N THR A 111 -0.98 -6.44 -2.56
CA THR A 111 -0.94 -7.71 -1.83
C THR A 111 -0.98 -7.48 -0.31
N PRO A 112 -1.43 -8.46 0.50
CA PRO A 112 -1.49 -8.32 1.96
C PRO A 112 -0.14 -8.12 2.64
N VAL A 113 -0.15 -7.39 3.74
CA VAL A 113 1.04 -7.09 4.56
C VAL A 113 1.64 -8.31 5.27
N ASN A 114 0.87 -9.38 5.44
CA ASN A 114 1.26 -10.59 6.18
C ASN A 114 2.08 -11.61 5.35
N GLN A 115 2.67 -11.18 4.26
CA GLN A 115 3.46 -12.02 3.35
C GLN A 115 4.95 -11.95 3.71
N GLY A 116 5.43 -12.84 4.54
CA GLY A 116 6.82 -13.22 4.84
C GLY A 116 7.94 -12.21 4.52
N LYS A 117 8.51 -12.26 3.33
CA LYS A 117 9.59 -11.37 2.87
C LYS A 117 9.25 -9.87 2.96
N TYR A 118 7.98 -9.54 2.81
CA TYR A 118 7.50 -8.15 2.89
C TYR A 118 7.38 -7.64 4.34
N MET A 119 7.61 -8.48 5.34
CA MET A 119 7.68 -8.10 6.76
C MET A 119 9.04 -7.56 7.18
N ASP A 120 9.94 -7.29 6.24
CA ASP A 120 11.22 -6.64 6.55
C ASP A 120 10.98 -5.18 6.94
N TRP A 121 10.87 -4.95 8.24
CA TRP A 121 10.70 -3.65 8.86
C TRP A 121 11.89 -2.70 8.65
N SER A 122 12.99 -3.16 8.05
CA SER A 122 14.12 -2.31 7.66
C SER A 122 13.78 -1.44 6.45
N ARG A 123 12.75 -1.78 5.70
CA ARG A 123 12.26 -0.97 4.58
C ARG A 123 11.29 0.08 5.10
N MET A 124 11.55 1.33 4.75
CA MET A 124 10.68 2.45 5.14
C MET A 124 9.30 2.29 4.51
N GLY A 125 8.34 1.86 5.33
CA GLY A 125 6.93 1.96 5.01
C GLY A 125 6.39 3.36 5.31
N TYR A 126 5.25 3.69 4.76
CA TYR A 126 4.50 4.89 5.10
C TYR A 126 3.09 4.52 5.55
N CYS A 127 2.48 5.43 6.28
CA CYS A 127 1.13 5.26 6.78
C CYS A 127 0.23 6.33 6.17
N ILE A 128 -0.81 5.90 5.49
CA ILE A 128 -1.85 6.81 4.99
C ILE A 128 -2.89 6.93 6.10
N THR A 129 -3.18 8.16 6.51
CA THR A 129 -4.03 8.41 7.66
C THR A 129 -5.13 9.40 7.31
N ARG A 130 -6.35 9.07 7.66
CA ARG A 130 -7.49 9.99 7.67
C ARG A 130 -7.68 10.50 9.08
N LEU A 131 -7.60 11.81 9.25
CA LEU A 131 -7.88 12.46 10.51
C LEU A 131 -9.38 12.80 10.63
N VAL A 132 -9.87 12.85 11.85
CA VAL A 132 -11.22 13.33 12.16
C VAL A 132 -11.36 14.76 11.64
N LYS A 133 -12.53 15.07 11.06
CA LYS A 133 -12.82 16.39 10.50
C LYS A 133 -12.65 17.49 11.55
N GLY A 134 -11.88 18.51 11.20
CA GLY A 134 -11.57 19.64 12.10
C GLY A 134 -10.25 19.49 12.88
N THR A 135 -9.56 18.36 12.76
CA THR A 135 -8.23 18.20 13.37
C THR A 135 -7.23 19.15 12.71
N GLU A 136 -6.54 19.97 13.51
CA GLU A 136 -5.45 20.82 13.05
C GLU A 136 -4.17 20.01 12.90
N LEU A 137 -3.70 19.84 11.65
CA LEU A 137 -2.54 19.03 11.34
C LEU A 137 -1.27 19.45 12.10
N ALA A 138 -1.04 20.75 12.29
CA ALA A 138 0.12 21.26 13.02
C ALA A 138 0.14 20.77 14.48
N LYS A 139 -0.97 20.96 15.18
CA LYS A 139 -1.13 20.49 16.58
C LYS A 139 -1.04 18.97 16.70
N PHE A 140 -1.63 18.26 15.74
CA PHE A 140 -1.54 16.82 15.71
C PHE A 140 -0.10 16.36 15.51
N ASN A 141 0.66 16.98 14.60
CA ASN A 141 2.08 16.70 14.39
C ASN A 141 2.93 16.96 15.65
N GLU A 142 2.71 18.05 16.38
CA GLU A 142 3.39 18.30 17.66
C GLU A 142 3.14 17.17 18.67
N LYS A 143 1.92 16.65 18.71
CA LYS A 143 1.52 15.57 19.61
C LYS A 143 2.19 14.24 19.27
N ILE A 144 2.30 13.88 17.98
CA ILE A 144 2.87 12.61 17.54
C ILE A 144 4.40 12.64 17.35
N SER A 145 5.01 13.83 17.22
CA SER A 145 6.45 13.99 17.03
C SER A 145 7.27 13.70 18.28
N LYS A 146 6.65 13.57 19.45
CA LYS A 146 7.34 13.19 20.68
C LYS A 146 7.98 11.81 20.49
N PRO A 147 9.28 11.66 20.82
CA PRO A 147 9.97 10.39 20.67
C PRO A 147 9.18 9.27 21.36
N GLN A 148 8.77 8.28 20.60
CA GLN A 148 8.10 7.11 21.13
C GLN A 148 9.10 5.98 21.16
N SER A 149 9.24 5.33 22.31
CA SER A 149 9.97 4.06 22.44
C SER A 149 9.13 2.96 21.81
N LEU A 150 9.07 2.94 20.49
CA LEU A 150 8.67 1.72 19.80
C LEU A 150 9.82 0.73 19.98
N ILE A 151 9.51 -0.46 20.47
CA ILE A 151 10.44 -1.59 20.51
C ILE A 151 10.59 -2.05 19.04
N CYS A 152 11.25 -1.22 18.26
CA CYS A 152 11.78 -1.59 16.97
C CYS A 152 13.29 -1.77 17.18
N PHE A 153 13.86 -2.73 16.52
CA PHE A 153 15.25 -3.17 16.60
C PHE A 153 16.32 -2.08 16.31
N SER A 154 15.93 -0.81 16.23
CA SER A 154 16.85 0.32 16.12
C SER A 154 16.91 1.08 17.45
N HIS A 155 18.11 1.38 17.90
CA HIS A 155 18.39 2.14 19.13
C HIS A 155 18.07 3.64 19.01
N SER A 156 17.48 4.08 17.89
CA SER A 156 17.14 5.48 17.66
C SER A 156 15.64 5.71 17.84
N PRO A 157 15.24 6.79 18.53
CA PRO A 157 13.81 7.13 18.67
C PRO A 157 13.21 7.46 17.30
N ILE A 158 12.08 6.83 16.98
CA ILE A 158 11.34 7.11 15.75
C ILE A 158 10.48 8.35 15.98
N GLN A 159 10.58 9.30 15.06
CA GLN A 159 9.69 10.47 15.01
C GLN A 159 8.68 10.30 13.88
N PHE A 160 7.42 10.55 14.20
CA PHE A 160 6.33 10.53 13.21
C PHE A 160 5.96 11.94 12.83
N ARG A 161 5.68 12.14 11.54
CA ARG A 161 5.12 13.37 11.02
C ARG A 161 4.17 13.07 9.88
N LEU A 162 3.00 13.69 9.89
CA LEU A 162 2.04 13.62 8.79
C LEU A 162 2.20 14.82 7.86
N PHE A 163 2.02 14.54 6.58
CA PHE A 163 1.97 15.54 5.52
C PHE A 163 0.65 15.39 4.77
N PRO A 164 0.04 16.49 4.28
CA PRO A 164 -1.11 16.38 3.40
C PRO A 164 -0.79 15.52 2.17
N LEU A 165 -1.68 14.60 1.82
CA LEU A 165 -1.44 13.66 0.71
C LEU A 165 -1.13 14.36 -0.63
N LYS A 166 -1.73 15.53 -0.88
CA LYS A 166 -1.46 16.37 -2.07
C LYS A 166 -0.05 16.97 -2.09
N GLU A 167 0.62 17.12 -0.95
CA GLU A 167 1.97 17.64 -0.87
C GLU A 167 3.04 16.56 -1.10
N LEU A 168 2.68 15.27 -0.96
CA LEU A 168 3.60 14.15 -1.26
C LEU A 168 4.09 14.18 -2.70
N TYR A 169 3.30 14.74 -3.62
CA TYR A 169 3.68 14.88 -5.03
C TYR A 169 4.86 15.85 -5.24
N PHE A 170 5.00 16.83 -4.37
CA PHE A 170 6.01 17.89 -4.46
C PHE A 170 7.21 17.69 -3.52
N ASN A 171 7.07 16.85 -2.50
CA ASN A 171 8.11 16.59 -1.53
C ASN A 171 8.89 15.32 -1.88
N LYS A 172 10.19 15.48 -2.21
CA LYS A 172 11.16 14.40 -2.43
C LYS A 172 11.46 13.53 -1.18
N VAL A 173 10.59 13.56 -0.18
CA VAL A 173 10.80 12.90 1.13
C VAL A 173 10.50 11.39 1.08
N VAL A 174 10.00 10.89 -0.05
CA VAL A 174 9.58 9.47 -0.22
C VAL A 174 10.31 8.81 -1.40
N SER A 175 11.54 9.23 -1.68
CA SER A 175 12.39 8.58 -2.69
C SER A 175 13.51 7.76 -2.07
#